data_f3a4662df431415bc96036d5fd1dbf56
#
_entry.id   f3a4662df431415bc96036d5fd1dbf56
#
_cell.length_a   1.000
_cell.length_b   1.000
_cell.length_c   1.000
_cell.angle_alpha   90.00
_cell.angle_beta   90.00
_cell.angle_gamma   90.00
#
_symmetry.space_group_name_H-M   'P 1'
#
loop_
_entity.id
_entity.type
_entity.pdbx_description
1 polymer ?
#
loop_
_entity_poly.entity_id
_entity_poly.type
_entity_poly.pdbx_seq_one_letter_code
_entity_poly.pdbx_strand_id
1 'polypeptide(L)'
;MKKKIIAILVNGELMFMSIVVLVPVVWIILSAFQSGNALGNLSLSHLTLNNFQRLFSETNYGTWFVNTLEIAVVSTCCSVILIMLTSWVMSRFQFKGRKTGLLTVMILSMFPTFLSMTAIYTLFLALGLVGKPISMVIVYSIGAIPYNTWLVKGYLDGLPIAVDEAAYI
;
A
#
# COMPACT_ATOMS: atom_id res chain seq x y z
N MET A 1 28.85 28.99 13.08
CA MET A 1 28.38 28.32 14.30
C MET A 1 26.89 27.91 14.21
N LYS A 2 25.95 28.79 13.89
CA LYS A 2 24.50 28.48 13.82
C LYS A 2 24.16 27.28 12.94
N LYS A 3 24.72 27.15 11.73
CA LYS A 3 24.46 26.01 10.83
C LYS A 3 24.89 24.66 11.42
N LYS A 4 26.00 24.59 12.16
CA LYS A 4 26.45 23.36 12.82
C LYS A 4 25.51 22.94 13.96
N ILE A 5 25.04 23.90 14.75
CA ILE A 5 24.10 23.65 15.86
C ILE A 5 22.76 23.12 15.31
N ILE A 6 22.23 23.76 14.25
CA ILE A 6 20.99 23.31 13.59
C ILE A 6 21.16 21.88 13.05
N ALA A 7 22.29 21.59 12.40
CA ALA A 7 22.56 20.25 11.88
C ALA A 7 22.62 19.18 13.00
N ILE A 8 23.24 19.52 14.15
CA ILE A 8 23.29 18.60 15.30
C ILE A 8 21.89 18.36 15.88
N LEU A 9 21.07 19.41 16.01
CA LEU A 9 19.72 19.30 16.54
C LEU A 9 18.84 18.46 15.59
N VAL A 10 18.88 18.73 14.29
CA VAL A 10 18.10 17.98 13.29
C VAL A 10 18.54 16.51 13.23
N ASN A 11 19.85 16.24 13.23
CA ASN A 11 20.34 14.87 13.26
C ASN A 11 19.99 14.14 14.56
N GLY A 12 20.02 14.85 15.70
CA GLY A 12 19.59 14.30 16.98
C GLY A 12 18.12 13.94 17.00
N GLU A 13 17.25 14.80 16.46
CA GLU A 13 15.81 14.54 16.33
C GLU A 13 15.55 13.36 15.39
N LEU A 14 16.20 13.33 14.23
CA LEU A 14 16.07 12.21 13.28
C LEU A 14 16.53 10.89 13.90
N MET A 15 17.64 10.88 14.63
CA MET A 15 18.14 9.70 15.33
C MET A 15 17.16 9.23 16.41
N PHE A 16 16.62 10.16 17.20
CA PHE A 16 15.61 9.86 18.22
C PHE A 16 14.35 9.25 17.60
N MET A 17 13.80 9.86 16.55
CA MET A 17 12.63 9.33 15.84
C MET A 17 12.91 7.96 15.23
N SER A 18 14.11 7.76 14.66
CA SER A 18 14.50 6.46 14.13
C SER A 18 14.52 5.36 15.21
N ILE A 19 15.05 5.67 16.39
CA ILE A 19 15.06 4.74 17.54
C ILE A 19 13.62 4.42 17.96
N VAL A 20 12.75 5.43 18.12
CA VAL A 20 11.35 5.24 18.50
C VAL A 20 10.61 4.32 17.54
N VAL A 21 10.85 4.46 16.23
CA VAL A 21 10.24 3.59 15.20
C VAL A 21 10.86 2.19 15.22
N LEU A 22 12.16 2.05 15.48
CA LEU A 22 12.84 0.76 15.47
C LEU A 22 12.52 -0.10 16.69
N VAL A 23 12.24 0.50 17.86
CA VAL A 23 11.93 -0.25 19.08
C VAL A 23 10.82 -1.28 18.89
N PRO A 24 9.61 -0.93 18.39
CA PRO A 24 8.56 -1.93 18.18
C PRO A 24 8.92 -2.97 17.12
N VAL A 25 9.70 -2.60 16.10
CA VAL A 25 10.15 -3.54 15.05
C VAL A 25 11.09 -4.58 15.65
N VAL A 26 12.10 -4.13 16.40
CA VAL A 26 13.03 -5.03 17.10
C VAL A 26 12.27 -5.91 18.10
N TRP A 27 11.32 -5.34 18.82
CA TRP A 27 10.47 -6.09 19.75
C TRP A 27 9.72 -7.23 19.05
N ILE A 28 9.07 -6.97 17.93
CA ILE A 28 8.33 -7.99 17.15
C ILE A 28 9.28 -9.08 16.67
N ILE A 29 10.45 -8.70 16.13
CA ILE A 29 11.44 -9.66 15.66
C ILE A 29 11.91 -10.57 16.81
N LEU A 30 12.30 -9.99 17.94
CA LEU A 30 12.73 -10.76 19.10
C LEU A 30 11.62 -11.65 19.65
N SER A 31 10.39 -11.17 19.71
CA SER A 31 9.22 -11.93 20.15
C SER A 31 8.93 -13.14 19.26
N ALA A 32 9.19 -13.05 17.95
CA ALA A 32 9.01 -14.17 17.03
C ALA A 32 9.94 -15.37 17.35
N PHE A 33 11.09 -15.10 17.93
CA PHE A 33 12.07 -16.13 18.29
C PHE A 33 12.00 -16.58 19.76
N GLN A 34 11.06 -16.06 20.57
CA GLN A 34 10.92 -16.45 21.96
C GLN A 34 9.98 -17.63 22.17
N SER A 35 10.31 -18.52 23.13
CA SER A 35 9.38 -19.55 23.59
C SER A 35 8.41 -18.98 24.65
N GLY A 36 7.10 -19.20 24.48
CA GLY A 36 6.07 -18.79 25.43
C GLY A 36 5.45 -17.41 25.14
N ASN A 37 4.80 -16.84 26.16
CA ASN A 37 4.12 -15.53 26.04
C ASN A 37 5.17 -14.40 26.03
N ALA A 38 5.62 -14.02 24.86
CA ALA A 38 6.62 -12.97 24.63
C ALA A 38 6.14 -11.55 24.99
N LEU A 39 4.84 -11.38 25.30
CA LEU A 39 4.24 -10.07 25.59
C LEU A 39 4.66 -9.45 26.92
N GLY A 40 5.25 -10.24 27.83
CA GLY A 40 5.60 -9.79 29.19
C GLY A 40 7.08 -9.59 29.48
N ASN A 41 7.96 -10.43 28.96
CA ASN A 41 9.39 -10.39 29.26
C ASN A 41 10.24 -10.82 28.07
N LEU A 42 10.95 -9.89 27.45
CA LEU A 42 11.98 -10.20 26.45
C LEU A 42 13.18 -10.85 27.16
N SER A 43 13.35 -12.15 26.98
CA SER A 43 14.54 -12.87 27.44
C SER A 43 15.32 -13.39 26.25
N LEU A 44 16.54 -12.92 26.07
CA LEU A 44 17.46 -13.40 25.02
C LEU A 44 18.02 -14.80 25.31
N SER A 45 17.72 -15.38 26.48
CA SER A 45 18.29 -16.66 26.93
C SER A 45 17.61 -17.89 26.32
N HIS A 46 16.44 -17.77 25.70
CA HIS A 46 15.68 -18.90 25.14
C HIS A 46 15.13 -18.61 23.74
N LEU A 47 16.05 -18.34 22.80
CA LEU A 47 15.66 -18.16 21.41
C LEU A 47 15.33 -19.52 20.76
N THR A 48 14.22 -19.61 20.06
CA THR A 48 13.73 -20.83 19.43
C THR A 48 13.02 -20.53 18.10
N LEU A 49 13.02 -21.49 17.21
CA LEU A 49 12.24 -21.46 15.96
C LEU A 49 10.86 -22.13 16.12
N ASN A 50 10.48 -22.52 17.32
CA ASN A 50 9.26 -23.27 17.59
C ASN A 50 7.99 -22.52 17.13
N ASN A 51 7.97 -21.19 17.26
CA ASN A 51 6.82 -20.39 16.80
C ASN A 51 6.63 -20.51 15.29
N PHE A 52 7.71 -20.53 14.52
CA PHE A 52 7.63 -20.73 13.07
C PHE A 52 7.20 -22.15 12.72
N GLN A 53 7.73 -23.16 13.41
CA GLN A 53 7.31 -24.53 13.21
C GLN A 53 5.81 -24.72 13.49
N ARG A 54 5.33 -24.20 14.62
CA ARG A 54 3.90 -24.23 14.98
C ARG A 54 3.03 -23.48 13.97
N LEU A 55 3.50 -22.32 13.48
CA LEU A 55 2.79 -21.56 12.47
C LEU A 55 2.49 -22.42 11.22
N PHE A 56 3.44 -23.19 10.75
CA PHE A 56 3.27 -24.05 9.57
C PHE A 56 2.59 -25.38 9.85
N SER A 57 2.73 -25.95 11.07
CA SER A 57 2.19 -27.26 11.41
C SER A 57 0.79 -27.21 12.04
N GLU A 58 0.49 -26.14 12.79
CA GLU A 58 -0.74 -26.03 13.57
C GLU A 58 -1.76 -25.07 12.95
N THR A 59 -1.38 -24.33 11.91
CA THR A 59 -2.27 -23.34 11.25
C THR A 59 -2.30 -23.51 9.74
N ASN A 60 -3.30 -22.91 9.11
CA ASN A 60 -3.42 -22.84 7.65
C ASN A 60 -2.61 -21.67 7.04
N TYR A 61 -1.51 -21.28 7.68
CA TYR A 61 -0.73 -20.11 7.27
C TYR A 61 -0.30 -20.16 5.79
N GLY A 62 0.14 -21.32 5.31
CA GLY A 62 0.53 -21.50 3.91
C GLY A 62 -0.60 -21.14 2.94
N THR A 63 -1.82 -21.59 3.22
CA THR A 63 -2.99 -21.26 2.42
C THR A 63 -3.33 -19.76 2.50
N TRP A 64 -3.28 -19.18 3.69
CA TRP A 64 -3.56 -17.75 3.86
C TRP A 64 -2.53 -16.89 3.13
N PHE A 65 -1.26 -17.27 3.20
CA PHE A 65 -0.18 -16.57 2.50
C PHE A 65 -0.36 -16.61 0.98
N VAL A 66 -0.64 -17.80 0.43
CA VAL A 66 -0.87 -17.97 -1.03
C VAL A 66 -2.08 -17.16 -1.48
N ASN A 67 -3.20 -17.24 -0.78
CA ASN A 67 -4.40 -16.46 -1.10
C ASN A 67 -4.14 -14.95 -1.08
N THR A 68 -3.40 -14.48 -0.07
CA THR A 68 -3.03 -13.06 0.04
C THR A 68 -2.10 -12.64 -1.10
N LEU A 69 -1.13 -13.48 -1.43
CA LEU A 69 -0.19 -13.22 -2.53
C LEU A 69 -0.92 -13.17 -3.88
N GLU A 70 -1.82 -14.12 -4.14
CA GLU A 70 -2.63 -14.14 -5.35
C GLU A 70 -3.47 -12.86 -5.49
N ILE A 71 -4.22 -12.50 -4.45
CA ILE A 71 -5.00 -11.25 -4.45
C ILE A 71 -4.10 -10.04 -4.66
N ALA A 72 -2.95 -9.97 -3.98
CA ALA A 72 -2.02 -8.85 -4.10
C ALA A 72 -1.44 -8.73 -5.51
N VAL A 73 -0.99 -9.82 -6.11
CA VAL A 73 -0.42 -9.83 -7.47
C VAL A 73 -1.48 -9.43 -8.49
N VAL A 74 -2.66 -10.07 -8.46
CA VAL A 74 -3.71 -9.80 -9.43
C VAL A 74 -4.22 -8.35 -9.31
N SER A 75 -4.50 -7.88 -8.10
CA SER A 75 -4.96 -6.51 -7.89
C SER A 75 -3.92 -5.47 -8.28
N THR A 76 -2.63 -5.74 -8.00
CA THR A 76 -1.54 -4.84 -8.39
C THR A 76 -1.41 -4.76 -9.92
N CYS A 77 -1.41 -5.89 -10.61
CA CYS A 77 -1.36 -5.91 -12.08
C CYS A 77 -2.54 -5.12 -12.68
N CYS A 78 -3.75 -5.39 -12.23
CA CYS A 78 -4.95 -4.65 -12.67
C CYS A 78 -4.83 -3.15 -12.37
N SER A 79 -4.42 -2.79 -11.15
CA SER A 79 -4.25 -1.38 -10.75
C SER A 79 -3.24 -0.67 -11.64
N VAL A 80 -2.06 -1.26 -11.83
CA VAL A 80 -0.97 -0.65 -12.61
C VAL A 80 -1.43 -0.39 -14.05
N ILE A 81 -2.08 -1.36 -14.70
CA ILE A 81 -2.59 -1.19 -16.05
C ILE A 81 -3.60 -0.03 -16.11
N LEU A 82 -4.58 -0.02 -15.21
CA LEU A 82 -5.61 1.01 -15.18
C LEU A 82 -5.04 2.40 -14.86
N ILE A 83 -4.11 2.49 -13.89
CA ILE A 83 -3.46 3.74 -13.51
C ILE A 83 -2.61 4.27 -14.67
N MET A 84 -1.82 3.42 -15.31
CA MET A 84 -0.96 3.84 -16.43
C MET A 84 -1.79 4.35 -17.60
N LEU A 85 -2.82 3.61 -18.02
CA LEU A 85 -3.71 4.03 -19.10
C LEU A 85 -4.44 5.33 -18.76
N THR A 86 -5.01 5.44 -17.57
CA THR A 86 -5.75 6.64 -17.16
C THR A 86 -4.82 7.84 -17.06
N SER A 87 -3.64 7.67 -16.45
CA SER A 87 -2.66 8.75 -16.28
C SER A 87 -2.12 9.23 -17.62
N TRP A 88 -1.85 8.30 -18.55
CA TRP A 88 -1.37 8.64 -19.89
C TRP A 88 -2.41 9.43 -20.68
N VAL A 89 -3.67 8.99 -20.69
CA VAL A 89 -4.77 9.73 -21.33
C VAL A 89 -4.93 11.10 -20.69
N MET A 90 -4.89 11.16 -19.36
CA MET A 90 -5.01 12.42 -18.62
C MET A 90 -3.78 13.33 -18.73
N SER A 91 -2.63 12.84 -19.15
CA SER A 91 -1.42 13.64 -19.40
C SER A 91 -1.33 14.11 -20.84
N ARG A 92 -1.53 13.24 -21.82
CA ARG A 92 -1.23 13.49 -23.24
C ARG A 92 -2.42 14.02 -24.03
N PHE A 93 -3.66 13.63 -23.69
CA PHE A 93 -4.81 14.06 -24.45
C PHE A 93 -5.47 15.31 -23.86
N GLN A 94 -5.89 16.21 -24.74
CA GLN A 94 -6.67 17.38 -24.38
C GLN A 94 -8.12 17.18 -24.81
N PHE A 95 -9.01 17.02 -23.81
CA PHE A 95 -10.44 16.84 -24.05
C PHE A 95 -11.28 17.66 -23.07
N LYS A 96 -12.52 17.94 -23.47
CA LYS A 96 -13.49 18.66 -22.61
C LYS A 96 -13.77 17.82 -21.36
N GLY A 97 -13.66 18.44 -20.19
CA GLY A 97 -13.89 17.75 -18.90
C GLY A 97 -12.62 17.14 -18.24
N ARG A 98 -11.43 17.17 -18.86
CA ARG A 98 -10.18 16.67 -18.29
C ARG A 98 -9.91 17.22 -16.89
N LYS A 99 -9.97 18.54 -16.72
CA LYS A 99 -9.75 19.18 -15.41
C LYS A 99 -10.81 18.80 -14.38
N THR A 100 -12.07 18.80 -14.80
CA THR A 100 -13.20 18.42 -13.95
C THR A 100 -13.09 16.95 -13.54
N GLY A 101 -12.78 16.05 -14.48
CA GLY A 101 -12.57 14.63 -14.19
C GLY A 101 -11.47 14.39 -13.15
N LEU A 102 -10.31 15.04 -13.30
CA LEU A 102 -9.21 14.95 -12.32
C LEU A 102 -9.62 15.47 -10.94
N LEU A 103 -10.32 16.60 -10.88
CA LEU A 103 -10.83 17.15 -9.62
C LEU A 103 -11.86 16.24 -8.98
N THR A 104 -12.78 15.68 -9.77
CA THR A 104 -13.79 14.73 -9.28
C THR A 104 -13.14 13.49 -8.67
N VAL A 105 -12.17 12.90 -9.36
CA VAL A 105 -11.42 11.75 -8.87
C VAL A 105 -10.69 12.08 -7.56
N MET A 106 -10.10 13.26 -7.45
CA MET A 106 -9.43 13.73 -6.23
C MET A 106 -10.41 13.94 -5.08
N ILE A 107 -11.58 14.57 -5.34
CA ILE A 107 -12.63 14.78 -4.33
C ILE A 107 -13.17 13.44 -3.83
N LEU A 108 -13.40 12.47 -4.72
CA LEU A 108 -13.84 11.12 -4.36
C LEU A 108 -12.82 10.40 -3.46
N SER A 109 -11.51 10.65 -3.66
CA SER A 109 -10.45 10.09 -2.81
C SER A 109 -10.47 10.64 -1.39
N MET A 110 -11.07 11.81 -1.17
CA MET A 110 -11.19 12.42 0.15
C MET A 110 -12.41 11.88 0.94
N PHE A 111 -13.23 11.05 0.29
CA PHE A 111 -14.39 10.47 0.97
C PHE A 111 -13.93 9.47 2.05
N PRO A 112 -14.50 9.54 3.27
CA PRO A 112 -14.08 8.67 4.36
C PRO A 112 -14.22 7.19 4.00
N THR A 113 -13.12 6.46 4.00
CA THR A 113 -13.05 5.03 3.62
C THR A 113 -14.02 4.17 4.44
N PHE A 114 -14.21 4.52 5.71
CA PHE A 114 -15.13 3.79 6.60
C PHE A 114 -16.59 3.83 6.12
N LEU A 115 -17.06 4.98 5.62
CA LEU A 115 -18.42 5.11 5.07
C LEU A 115 -18.56 4.35 3.74
N SER A 116 -17.53 4.39 2.91
CA SER A 116 -17.49 3.63 1.66
C SER A 116 -17.53 2.13 1.90
N MET A 117 -16.89 1.64 2.97
CA MET A 117 -16.80 0.22 3.28
C MET A 117 -18.19 -0.41 3.51
N THR A 118 -19.09 0.27 4.23
CA THR A 118 -20.46 -0.19 4.44
C THR A 118 -21.25 -0.29 3.13
N ALA A 119 -21.13 0.74 2.28
CA ALA A 119 -21.79 0.75 0.98
C ALA A 119 -21.27 -0.34 0.04
N ILE A 120 -19.95 -0.55 0.01
CA ILE A 120 -19.32 -1.63 -0.77
C ILE A 120 -19.76 -3.00 -0.27
N TYR A 121 -19.81 -3.19 1.05
CA TYR A 121 -20.26 -4.45 1.65
C TYR A 121 -21.70 -4.79 1.25
N THR A 122 -22.63 -3.83 1.37
CA THR A 122 -24.02 -4.03 0.99
C THR A 122 -24.20 -4.32 -0.50
N LEU A 123 -23.43 -3.63 -1.35
CA LEU A 123 -23.40 -3.90 -2.78
C LEU A 123 -22.88 -5.32 -3.08
N PHE A 124 -21.79 -5.72 -2.45
CA PHE A 124 -21.21 -7.04 -2.64
C PHE A 124 -22.10 -8.17 -2.11
N LEU A 125 -22.85 -7.89 -1.04
CA LEU A 125 -23.86 -8.80 -0.54
C LEU A 125 -24.97 -9.03 -1.59
N ALA A 126 -25.49 -7.95 -2.17
CA ALA A 126 -26.51 -8.02 -3.21
C ALA A 126 -26.02 -8.72 -4.49
N LEU A 127 -24.73 -8.59 -4.82
CA LEU A 127 -24.11 -9.25 -5.98
C LEU A 127 -23.60 -10.67 -5.70
N GLY A 128 -23.73 -11.18 -4.47
CA GLY A 128 -23.21 -12.49 -4.08
C GLY A 128 -21.69 -12.60 -4.15
N LEU A 129 -20.98 -11.48 -3.95
CA LEU A 129 -19.52 -11.39 -4.02
C LEU A 129 -18.84 -11.45 -2.65
N VAL A 130 -19.59 -11.37 -1.56
CA VAL A 130 -19.02 -11.45 -0.20
C VAL A 130 -18.34 -12.80 0.01
N GLY A 131 -17.13 -12.77 0.58
CA GLY A 131 -16.32 -13.96 0.83
C GLY A 131 -15.56 -14.50 -0.39
N LYS A 132 -15.67 -13.88 -1.56
CA LYS A 132 -14.91 -14.28 -2.76
C LYS A 132 -13.64 -13.46 -2.91
N PRO A 133 -12.47 -14.05 -3.26
CA PRO A 133 -11.22 -13.33 -3.49
C PRO A 133 -11.33 -12.20 -4.51
N ILE A 134 -12.15 -12.38 -5.55
CA ILE A 134 -12.40 -11.38 -6.59
C ILE A 134 -12.92 -10.04 -6.03
N SER A 135 -13.66 -10.07 -4.93
CA SER A 135 -14.18 -8.87 -4.27
C SER A 135 -13.04 -7.98 -3.79
N MET A 136 -12.01 -8.58 -3.19
CA MET A 136 -10.82 -7.86 -2.72
C MET A 136 -10.00 -7.33 -3.90
N VAL A 137 -9.88 -8.11 -4.97
CA VAL A 137 -9.20 -7.65 -6.20
C VAL A 137 -9.89 -6.40 -6.75
N ILE A 138 -11.22 -6.38 -6.83
CA ILE A 138 -11.99 -5.22 -7.30
C ILE A 138 -11.75 -4.00 -6.40
N VAL A 139 -11.90 -4.17 -5.08
CA VAL A 139 -11.74 -3.07 -4.11
C VAL A 139 -10.34 -2.47 -4.19
N TYR A 140 -9.30 -3.31 -4.16
CA TYR A 140 -7.91 -2.82 -4.18
C TYR A 140 -7.53 -2.21 -5.52
N SER A 141 -7.98 -2.82 -6.64
CA SER A 141 -7.67 -2.30 -7.97
C SER A 141 -8.31 -0.93 -8.19
N ILE A 142 -9.60 -0.77 -7.88
CA ILE A 142 -10.30 0.49 -8.09
C ILE A 142 -9.88 1.54 -7.07
N GLY A 143 -9.70 1.15 -5.80
CA GLY A 143 -9.30 2.06 -4.73
C GLY A 143 -7.92 2.69 -4.94
N ALA A 144 -7.02 2.02 -5.66
CA ALA A 144 -5.70 2.54 -5.96
C ALA A 144 -5.70 3.63 -7.06
N ILE A 145 -6.70 3.67 -7.94
CA ILE A 145 -6.71 4.52 -9.14
C ILE A 145 -6.64 6.01 -8.82
N PRO A 146 -7.48 6.58 -7.94
CA PRO A 146 -7.60 8.03 -7.81
C PRO A 146 -6.27 8.72 -7.50
N TYR A 147 -5.66 8.35 -6.39
CA TYR A 147 -4.42 8.95 -5.92
C TYR A 147 -3.24 8.70 -6.86
N ASN A 148 -3.09 7.44 -7.29
CA ASN A 148 -1.95 7.06 -8.12
C ASN A 148 -2.04 7.62 -9.54
N THR A 149 -3.25 7.77 -10.10
CA THR A 149 -3.43 8.45 -11.39
C THR A 149 -2.91 9.88 -11.33
N TRP A 150 -3.19 10.59 -10.25
CA TRP A 150 -2.72 11.96 -10.08
C TRP A 150 -1.19 12.03 -9.96
N LEU A 151 -0.60 11.13 -9.19
CA LEU A 151 0.84 11.03 -9.00
C LEU A 151 1.57 10.70 -10.31
N VAL A 152 1.14 9.64 -11.01
CA VAL A 152 1.76 9.20 -12.27
C VAL A 152 1.56 10.24 -13.37
N LYS A 153 0.37 10.86 -13.44
CA LYS A 153 0.14 11.97 -14.38
C LYS A 153 1.10 13.13 -14.12
N GLY A 154 1.33 13.52 -12.88
CA GLY A 154 2.29 14.58 -12.55
C GLY A 154 3.71 14.25 -13.01
N TYR A 155 4.12 12.98 -12.90
CA TYR A 155 5.39 12.51 -13.46
C TYR A 155 5.42 12.58 -14.99
N LEU A 156 4.38 12.09 -15.66
CA LEU A 156 4.28 12.10 -17.12
C LEU A 156 4.24 13.51 -17.70
N ASP A 157 3.61 14.47 -17.03
CA ASP A 157 3.59 15.88 -17.44
C ASP A 157 5.01 16.50 -17.46
N GLY A 158 5.93 15.98 -16.64
CA GLY A 158 7.34 16.40 -16.62
C GLY A 158 8.20 15.79 -17.72
N LEU A 159 7.71 14.77 -18.41
CA LEU A 159 8.45 14.12 -19.50
C LEU A 159 8.21 14.82 -20.86
N PRO A 160 9.26 15.07 -21.66
CA PRO A 160 9.11 15.60 -23.01
C PRO A 160 8.25 14.69 -23.89
N ILE A 161 7.36 15.28 -24.69
CA ILE A 161 6.49 14.54 -25.63
C ILE A 161 7.33 13.76 -26.67
N ALA A 162 8.53 14.24 -26.96
CA ALA A 162 9.47 13.57 -27.87
C ALA A 162 9.79 12.11 -27.46
N VAL A 163 9.65 11.76 -26.17
CA VAL A 163 9.82 10.37 -25.70
C VAL A 163 8.69 9.48 -26.23
N ASP A 164 7.46 10.01 -26.23
CA ASP A 164 6.31 9.27 -26.76
C ASP A 164 6.40 9.16 -28.29
N GLU A 165 6.83 10.23 -28.96
CA GLU A 165 7.02 10.26 -30.44
C GLU A 165 8.10 9.26 -30.89
N ALA A 166 9.18 9.11 -30.12
CA ALA A 166 10.23 8.14 -30.42
C ALA A 166 9.75 6.68 -30.31
N ALA A 167 8.67 6.42 -29.59
CA ALA A 167 8.08 5.08 -29.46
C ALA A 167 7.16 4.70 -30.64
N TYR A 168 6.84 5.68 -31.53
CA TYR A 168 6.02 5.45 -32.72
C TYR A 168 6.85 5.19 -33.99
N ILE A 169 8.18 5.35 -33.91
CA ILE A 169 9.14 5.12 -35.01
C ILE A 169 9.74 3.72 -34.82
#